data_2aa3826cd34ba6ebdb0246678a40aac9
#
_entry.id   2aa3826cd34ba6ebdb0246678a40aac9
#
_cell.length_a   1.000
_cell.length_b   1.000
_cell.length_c   1.000
_cell.angle_alpha   90.00
_cell.angle_beta   90.00
_cell.angle_gamma   90.00
#
_symmetry.space_group_name_H-M   'P 1'
#
loop_
_entity.id
_entity.type
_entity.pdbx_description
1 polymer ?
#
loop_
_entity_poly.entity_id
_entity_poly.type
_entity_poly.pdbx_seq_one_letter_code
_entity_poly.pdbx_strand_id
1 'polypeptide(L)'
;MREIVSTADAPSSPLYSQAVKAGALVYLSGMPGIDVTTGALAGSTIQEQTRQALANCRVVLRAADAAWEDIVEVGVLLTDPADFAGMNEEYVTWFPGTPPTRYVAKLGVELPGVLVSIRMTAVPG
;
A
#
# COMPACT_ATOMS: atom_id res chain seq x y z
N MET A 1 -23.51 -5.61 -1.47
CA MET A 1 -22.82 -6.11 -2.67
C MET A 1 -21.47 -5.43 -2.77
N ARG A 2 -20.47 -6.17 -3.16
CA ARG A 2 -19.13 -5.58 -3.32
C ARG A 2 -18.95 -4.98 -4.71
N GLU A 3 -18.14 -3.94 -4.77
CA GLU A 3 -17.79 -3.26 -6.01
C GLU A 3 -16.28 -3.35 -6.23
N ILE A 4 -15.86 -3.80 -7.41
CA ILE A 4 -14.45 -3.92 -7.76
C ILE A 4 -13.93 -2.56 -8.22
N VAL A 5 -12.76 -2.17 -7.70
CA VAL A 5 -12.07 -0.93 -8.08
C VAL A 5 -10.79 -1.30 -8.81
N SER A 6 -10.57 -0.67 -9.95
CA SER A 6 -9.32 -0.85 -10.71
C SER A 6 -8.87 0.47 -11.34
N THR A 7 -7.56 0.60 -11.49
CA THR A 7 -6.95 1.77 -12.13
C THR A 7 -5.68 1.32 -12.87
N ALA A 8 -5.40 1.96 -14.00
CA ALA A 8 -4.18 1.72 -14.75
C ALA A 8 -2.96 2.37 -14.10
N ASP A 9 -3.18 3.23 -13.09
CA ASP A 9 -2.12 4.05 -12.48
C ASP A 9 -1.47 3.38 -11.26
N ALA A 10 -1.79 2.11 -11.00
CA ALA A 10 -1.18 1.33 -9.92
C ALA A 10 -0.93 -0.10 -10.39
N PRO A 11 -0.03 -0.85 -9.71
CA PRO A 11 0.22 -2.25 -10.05
C PRO A 11 -1.06 -3.08 -9.98
N SER A 12 -1.20 -4.04 -10.89
CA SER A 12 -2.36 -4.93 -10.96
C SER A 12 -1.93 -6.37 -11.25
N SER A 13 -2.83 -7.29 -11.01
CA SER A 13 -2.62 -8.72 -11.26
C SER A 13 -3.96 -9.38 -11.57
N PRO A 14 -3.99 -10.43 -12.41
CA PRO A 14 -5.21 -11.21 -12.59
C PRO A 14 -5.58 -12.03 -11.36
N LEU A 15 -4.69 -12.15 -10.37
CA LEU A 15 -4.90 -12.98 -9.18
C LEU A 15 -5.69 -12.27 -8.08
N TYR A 16 -5.83 -10.93 -8.15
CA TYR A 16 -6.53 -10.15 -7.11
C TYR A 16 -7.02 -8.82 -7.67
N SER A 17 -8.02 -8.24 -7.04
CA SER A 17 -8.47 -6.87 -7.32
C SER A 17 -7.58 -5.89 -6.56
N GLN A 18 -7.36 -4.72 -7.12
CA GLN A 18 -6.58 -3.67 -6.44
C GLN A 18 -7.30 -3.19 -5.19
N ALA A 19 -8.61 -3.02 -5.28
CA ALA A 19 -9.45 -2.71 -4.13
C ALA A 19 -10.85 -3.24 -4.33
N VAL A 20 -11.57 -3.41 -3.21
CA VAL A 20 -12.98 -3.80 -3.18
C VAL A 20 -13.70 -2.86 -2.22
N LYS A 21 -14.81 -2.29 -2.68
CA LYS A 21 -15.73 -1.53 -1.83
C LYS A 21 -16.80 -2.48 -1.31
N ALA A 22 -17.00 -2.50 -0.01
CA ALA A 22 -17.98 -3.37 0.64
C ALA A 22 -18.68 -2.56 1.74
N GLY A 23 -19.94 -2.18 1.51
CA GLY A 23 -20.66 -1.29 2.42
C GLY A 23 -19.92 0.03 2.57
N ALA A 24 -19.62 0.41 3.81
CA ALA A 24 -18.88 1.64 4.10
C ALA A 24 -17.36 1.48 4.01
N LEU A 25 -16.86 0.27 3.69
CA LEU A 25 -15.43 -0.04 3.74
C LEU A 25 -14.82 -0.13 2.35
N VAL A 26 -13.55 0.28 2.26
CA VAL A 26 -12.71 0.07 1.09
C VAL A 26 -11.51 -0.75 1.53
N TYR A 27 -11.32 -1.91 0.91
CA TYR A 27 -10.20 -2.81 1.18
C TYR A 27 -9.23 -2.79 0.03
N LEU A 28 -7.95 -2.51 0.31
CA LEU A 28 -6.90 -2.57 -0.69
C LEU A 28 -6.12 -3.88 -0.58
N SER A 29 -5.70 -4.40 -1.72
CA SER A 29 -4.68 -5.44 -1.78
C SER A 29 -3.31 -4.85 -1.43
N GLY A 30 -2.36 -5.72 -1.09
CA GLY A 30 -0.97 -5.31 -0.83
C GLY A 30 -0.33 -4.68 -2.07
N MET A 31 0.27 -3.51 -1.89
CA MET A 31 0.97 -2.80 -2.96
C MET A 31 2.46 -2.84 -2.72
N PRO A 32 3.24 -3.41 -3.67
CA PRO A 32 4.70 -3.30 -3.62
C PRO A 32 5.15 -1.92 -4.11
N GLY A 33 6.42 -1.63 -3.96
CA GLY A 33 7.03 -0.40 -4.44
C GLY A 33 7.36 -0.42 -5.93
N ILE A 34 6.46 -0.92 -6.76
CA ILE A 34 6.61 -0.96 -8.21
C ILE A 34 6.09 0.33 -8.81
N ASP A 35 6.92 0.96 -9.65
CA ASP A 35 6.52 2.12 -10.44
C ASP A 35 5.83 1.61 -11.70
N VAL A 36 4.54 1.87 -11.84
CA VAL A 36 3.74 1.37 -12.97
C VAL A 36 4.20 1.95 -14.31
N THR A 37 4.84 3.11 -14.32
CA THR A 37 5.33 3.72 -15.57
C THR A 37 6.52 2.98 -16.14
N THR A 38 7.32 2.34 -15.29
CA THR A 38 8.50 1.56 -15.73
C THR A 38 8.26 0.06 -15.64
N GLY A 39 7.30 -0.38 -14.84
CA GLY A 39 7.05 -1.79 -14.53
C GLY A 39 8.08 -2.39 -13.59
N ALA A 40 8.97 -1.59 -13.03
CA ALA A 40 10.05 -2.04 -12.15
C ALA A 40 9.92 -1.43 -10.75
N LEU A 41 10.64 -2.01 -9.78
CA LEU A 41 10.75 -1.43 -8.44
C LEU A 41 11.31 -0.01 -8.54
N ALA A 42 10.79 0.91 -7.73
CA ALA A 42 11.19 2.32 -7.73
C ALA A 42 12.61 2.56 -7.23
N GLY A 43 13.23 1.56 -6.65
CA GLY A 43 14.60 1.61 -6.19
C GLY A 43 14.97 0.38 -5.40
N SER A 44 16.19 0.38 -4.87
CA SER A 44 16.74 -0.74 -4.12
C SER A 44 16.75 -0.49 -2.60
N THR A 45 16.38 0.71 -2.15
CA THR A 45 16.33 1.01 -0.71
C THR A 45 14.93 0.84 -0.18
N ILE A 46 14.85 0.55 1.12
CA ILE A 46 13.56 0.42 1.79
C ILE A 46 12.78 1.74 1.76
N GLN A 47 13.45 2.89 1.87
CA GLN A 47 12.81 4.20 1.82
C GLN A 47 12.14 4.44 0.46
N GLU A 48 12.86 4.16 -0.63
CA GLU A 48 12.32 4.32 -1.98
C GLU A 48 11.12 3.42 -2.24
N GLN A 49 11.22 2.16 -1.84
CA GLN A 49 10.13 1.20 -2.04
C GLN A 49 8.92 1.51 -1.16
N THR A 50 9.14 1.94 0.08
CA THR A 50 8.05 2.36 0.97
C THR A 50 7.31 3.56 0.39
N ARG A 51 8.05 4.56 -0.12
CA ARG A 51 7.46 5.74 -0.75
C ARG A 51 6.57 5.34 -1.93
N GLN A 52 7.06 4.49 -2.80
CA GLN A 52 6.29 4.07 -3.97
C GLN A 52 5.10 3.20 -3.58
N ALA A 53 5.25 2.31 -2.61
CA ALA A 53 4.15 1.48 -2.12
C ALA A 53 3.01 2.35 -1.55
N LEU A 54 3.34 3.35 -0.76
CA LEU A 54 2.36 4.29 -0.21
C LEU A 54 1.71 5.13 -1.31
N ALA A 55 2.49 5.57 -2.29
CA ALA A 55 1.96 6.30 -3.45
C ALA A 55 0.98 5.42 -4.25
N ASN A 56 1.29 4.15 -4.44
CA ASN A 56 0.40 3.19 -5.11
C ASN A 56 -0.91 3.03 -4.34
N CYS A 57 -0.84 2.90 -3.00
CA CYS A 57 -2.03 2.84 -2.16
C CYS A 57 -2.89 4.10 -2.35
N ARG A 58 -2.28 5.28 -2.37
CA ARG A 58 -3.00 6.55 -2.53
C ARG A 58 -3.73 6.61 -3.87
N VAL A 59 -3.11 6.15 -4.94
CA VAL A 59 -3.73 6.10 -6.26
C VAL A 59 -4.97 5.20 -6.25
N VAL A 60 -4.86 4.03 -5.63
CA VAL A 60 -5.99 3.09 -5.55
C VAL A 60 -7.11 3.64 -4.66
N LEU A 61 -6.76 4.28 -3.53
CA LEU A 61 -7.76 4.93 -2.67
C LEU A 61 -8.55 5.99 -3.45
N ARG A 62 -7.86 6.83 -4.22
CA ARG A 62 -8.51 7.85 -5.04
C ARG A 62 -9.44 7.23 -6.09
N ALA A 63 -9.05 6.14 -6.70
CA ALA A 63 -9.90 5.40 -7.65
C ALA A 63 -11.15 4.84 -6.96
N ALA A 64 -11.10 4.62 -5.66
CA ALA A 64 -12.22 4.17 -4.84
C ALA A 64 -12.99 5.32 -4.18
N ASP A 65 -12.71 6.56 -4.56
CA ASP A 65 -13.30 7.77 -3.99
C ASP A 65 -13.04 7.90 -2.49
N ALA A 66 -11.90 7.42 -2.03
CA ALA A 66 -11.44 7.55 -0.64
C ALA A 66 -10.30 8.56 -0.55
N ALA A 67 -10.28 9.33 0.52
CA ALA A 67 -9.21 10.26 0.83
C ALA A 67 -8.16 9.59 1.72
N TRP A 68 -6.96 10.16 1.80
CA TRP A 68 -5.89 9.65 2.66
C TRP A 68 -6.31 9.66 4.14
N GLU A 69 -7.10 10.66 4.54
CA GLU A 69 -7.61 10.83 5.90
C GLU A 69 -8.66 9.78 6.27
N ASP A 70 -9.20 9.06 5.29
CA ASP A 70 -10.19 8.01 5.51
C ASP A 70 -9.58 6.67 5.92
N ILE A 71 -8.26 6.54 5.88
CA ILE A 71 -7.56 5.31 6.24
C ILE A 71 -7.75 5.02 7.73
N VAL A 72 -8.20 3.80 8.04
CA VAL A 72 -8.39 3.36 9.44
C VAL A 72 -7.36 2.31 9.85
N GLU A 73 -6.81 1.57 8.89
CA GLU A 73 -5.84 0.51 9.18
C GLU A 73 -4.82 0.40 8.06
N VAL A 74 -3.55 0.22 8.44
CA VAL A 74 -2.44 -0.05 7.51
C VAL A 74 -1.76 -1.34 7.93
N GLY A 75 -1.54 -2.24 6.97
CA GLY A 75 -0.72 -3.43 7.15
C GLY A 75 0.56 -3.29 6.35
N VAL A 76 1.69 -3.48 7.01
CA VAL A 76 3.02 -3.42 6.38
C VAL A 76 3.68 -4.79 6.50
N LEU A 77 4.11 -5.34 5.37
CA LEU A 77 4.88 -6.58 5.34
C LEU A 77 6.30 -6.25 4.87
N LEU A 78 7.29 -6.68 5.63
CA LEU A 78 8.71 -6.48 5.33
C LEU A 78 9.38 -7.81 5.03
N THR A 79 10.15 -7.87 3.95
CA THR A 79 10.95 -9.05 3.62
C THR A 79 12.05 -9.26 4.63
N ASP A 80 12.71 -8.17 5.06
CA ASP A 80 13.77 -8.20 6.04
C ASP A 80 13.37 -7.36 7.27
N PRO A 81 13.30 -7.97 8.47
CA PRO A 81 12.99 -7.21 9.68
C PRO A 81 13.96 -6.07 9.98
N ALA A 82 15.20 -6.15 9.47
CA ALA A 82 16.19 -5.08 9.63
C ALA A 82 15.78 -3.78 8.93
N ASP A 83 14.82 -3.82 7.99
CA ASP A 83 14.32 -2.64 7.28
C ASP A 83 13.26 -1.86 8.07
N PHE A 84 12.93 -2.29 9.28
CA PHE A 84 11.86 -1.65 10.06
C PHE A 84 12.11 -0.16 10.30
N ALA A 85 13.31 0.21 10.75
CA ALA A 85 13.63 1.61 11.01
C ALA A 85 13.60 2.46 9.74
N GLY A 86 14.17 1.94 8.63
CA GLY A 86 14.18 2.65 7.35
C GLY A 86 12.79 2.82 6.75
N MET A 87 11.94 1.81 6.91
CA MET A 87 10.54 1.89 6.50
C MET A 87 9.83 3.00 7.29
N ASN A 88 10.03 3.04 8.60
CA ASN A 88 9.39 4.05 9.46
C ASN A 88 9.85 5.48 9.13
N GLU A 89 11.11 5.67 8.70
CA GLU A 89 11.60 6.99 8.28
C GLU A 89 10.74 7.60 7.17
N GLU A 90 10.40 6.79 6.17
CA GLU A 90 9.55 7.26 5.07
C GLU A 90 8.08 7.29 5.48
N TYR A 91 7.61 6.23 6.15
CA TYR A 91 6.20 6.08 6.55
C TYR A 91 5.69 7.29 7.34
N VAL A 92 6.45 7.76 8.31
CA VAL A 92 6.00 8.85 9.18
C VAL A 92 5.72 10.14 8.41
N THR A 93 6.39 10.36 7.29
CA THR A 93 6.20 11.57 6.48
C THR A 93 4.83 11.60 5.78
N TRP A 94 4.18 10.44 5.67
CA TRP A 94 2.86 10.33 5.01
C TRP A 94 1.70 10.53 5.98
N PHE A 95 1.96 10.52 7.29
CA PHE A 95 0.92 10.67 8.32
C PHE A 95 1.30 11.79 9.31
N PRO A 96 1.21 13.06 8.87
CA PRO A 96 1.62 14.20 9.73
C PRO A 96 0.65 14.49 10.86
N GLY A 97 -0.60 14.02 10.78
CA GLY A 97 -1.60 14.17 11.82
C GLY A 97 -1.67 12.92 12.71
N THR A 98 -2.88 12.60 13.16
CA THR A 98 -3.13 11.37 13.92
C THR A 98 -3.08 10.19 12.95
N PRO A 99 -2.15 9.23 13.14
CA PRO A 99 -2.02 8.11 12.23
C PRO A 99 -3.13 7.07 12.45
N PRO A 100 -3.43 6.26 11.41
CA PRO A 100 -4.33 5.12 11.56
C PRO A 100 -3.70 4.01 12.39
N THR A 101 -4.47 2.98 12.69
CA THR A 101 -3.91 1.77 13.28
C THR A 101 -2.95 1.11 12.29
N ARG A 102 -1.98 0.35 12.81
CA ARG A 102 -1.00 -0.30 11.95
C ARG A 102 -0.54 -1.63 12.55
N TYR A 103 -0.27 -2.59 11.69
CA TYR A 103 0.54 -3.74 12.05
C TYR A 103 1.72 -3.86 11.08
N VAL A 104 2.80 -4.48 11.55
CA VAL A 104 3.98 -4.80 10.74
C VAL A 104 4.31 -6.25 10.96
N ALA A 105 4.50 -6.99 9.87
CA ALA A 105 4.81 -8.41 9.92
C ALA A 105 5.82 -8.76 8.84
N LYS A 106 6.31 -9.99 8.86
CA LYS A 106 7.27 -10.45 7.86
C LYS A 106 6.55 -10.92 6.60
N LEU A 107 7.08 -10.49 5.44
CA LEU A 107 6.66 -10.99 4.14
C LEU A 107 7.37 -12.32 3.90
N GLY A 108 6.63 -13.43 4.03
CA GLY A 108 7.19 -14.76 3.91
C GLY A 108 7.28 -15.31 2.50
N VAL A 109 6.60 -14.67 1.54
CA VAL A 109 6.65 -15.05 0.14
C VAL A 109 7.89 -14.42 -0.51
N GLU A 110 8.59 -15.22 -1.32
CA GLU A 110 9.74 -14.70 -2.08
C GLU A 110 9.27 -13.97 -3.32
N LEU A 111 9.42 -12.64 -3.30
CA LEU A 111 9.15 -11.77 -4.45
C LEU A 111 10.47 -11.06 -4.78
N PRO A 112 11.12 -11.38 -5.91
CA PRO A 112 12.47 -10.88 -6.20
C PRO A 112 12.59 -9.36 -6.09
N GLY A 113 13.48 -8.88 -5.21
CA GLY A 113 13.77 -7.47 -5.01
C GLY A 113 12.73 -6.69 -4.22
N VAL A 114 11.58 -7.27 -3.91
CA VAL A 114 10.53 -6.61 -3.13
C VAL A 114 10.94 -6.61 -1.66
N LEU A 115 11.03 -5.41 -1.06
CA LEU A 115 11.39 -5.22 0.34
C LEU A 115 10.17 -4.98 1.21
N VAL A 116 9.06 -4.48 0.63
CA VAL A 116 7.88 -4.08 1.38
C VAL A 116 6.62 -4.26 0.55
N SER A 117 5.53 -4.61 1.23
CA SER A 117 4.18 -4.62 0.66
C SER A 117 3.25 -3.95 1.67
N ILE A 118 2.41 -3.04 1.21
CA ILE A 118 1.53 -2.25 2.09
C ILE A 118 0.09 -2.38 1.61
N ARG A 119 -0.80 -2.69 2.54
CA ARG A 119 -2.24 -2.70 2.30
C ARG A 119 -2.95 -1.78 3.27
N MET A 120 -4.17 -1.36 2.90
CA MET A 120 -4.95 -0.43 3.71
C MET A 120 -6.42 -0.80 3.73
N THR A 121 -7.10 -0.36 4.79
CA THR A 121 -8.56 -0.32 4.87
C THR A 121 -8.97 1.12 5.13
N ALA A 122 -9.98 1.60 4.44
CA ALA A 122 -10.47 2.98 4.57
C ALA A 122 -11.98 3.00 4.73
N VAL A 123 -12.49 4.06 5.36
CA VAL A 123 -13.92 4.35 5.50
C VAL A 123 -14.15 5.74 4.93
N PRO A 124 -14.51 5.85 3.63
CA PRO A 124 -14.81 7.13 3.01
C PRO A 124 -15.99 7.83 3.67
N GLY A 125 -15.91 9.10 3.79
CA GLY A 125 -16.96 9.90 4.39
C GLY A 125 -16.46 11.13 5.00
#